data_1caa016e7a1e785d714b995e402af2cd
#
_entry.id   1caa016e7a1e785d714b995e402af2cd
#
_cell.length_a   1.000
_cell.length_b   1.000
_cell.length_c   1.000
_cell.angle_alpha   90.00
_cell.angle_beta   90.00
_cell.angle_gamma   90.00
#
_symmetry.space_group_name_H-M   'P 1'
#
loop_
_entity.id
_entity.type
_entity.pdbx_description
1 polymer ?
#
loop_
_entity_poly.entity_id
_entity_poly.type
_entity_poly.pdbx_seq_one_letter_code
_entity_poly.pdbx_strand_id
1 'polypeptide(L)'
;MGETSVFGSINSIYSAAGTHINPQDYLNMQDMNIGTASLLIVALMLVLMMTGMPLGVVTLFVSVLSALCYFGYGGLYLVSTNAFGLLEKYPLIAVPLFVLMASILERAGVAEDLFDAMSIFAGKLRGGVAIQTIAVAVVLAAMSGVMGGEIVMLGLVALPQLLRLGYDRKMSIGLICASGALATLIPPSIIMIIYGLSAQVAIGDLF
;
A
#
# COMPACT_ATOMS: atom_id res chain seq x y z
N MET A 1 9.59 -25.14 -22.71
CA MET A 1 10.17 -26.36 -22.09
C MET A 1 10.21 -26.29 -20.54
N GLY A 2 9.61 -25.31 -19.87
CA GLY A 2 9.62 -25.15 -18.41
C GLY A 2 8.33 -25.56 -17.69
N GLU A 3 7.22 -25.73 -18.35
CA GLU A 3 5.92 -25.97 -17.70
C GLU A 3 5.73 -27.42 -17.22
N THR A 4 6.36 -28.38 -17.86
CA THR A 4 6.25 -29.82 -17.49
C THR A 4 6.97 -30.16 -16.16
N SER A 5 7.95 -29.37 -15.74
CA SER A 5 8.72 -29.64 -14.53
C SER A 5 7.97 -29.26 -13.24
N VAL A 6 7.17 -28.21 -13.27
CA VAL A 6 6.39 -27.74 -12.11
C VAL A 6 5.23 -28.71 -11.82
N PHE A 7 4.52 -29.16 -12.87
CA PHE A 7 3.46 -30.16 -12.74
C PHE A 7 3.98 -31.53 -12.25
N GLY A 8 5.18 -31.92 -12.67
CA GLY A 8 5.83 -33.15 -12.21
C GLY A 8 6.17 -33.10 -10.70
N SER A 9 6.63 -31.96 -10.21
CA SER A 9 6.93 -31.78 -8.79
C SER A 9 5.67 -31.74 -7.92
N ILE A 10 4.60 -31.13 -8.41
CA ILE A 10 3.29 -31.08 -7.72
C ILE A 10 2.71 -32.49 -7.60
N ASN A 11 2.70 -33.27 -8.68
CA ASN A 11 2.21 -34.66 -8.64
C ASN A 11 3.02 -35.56 -7.72
N SER A 12 4.33 -35.35 -7.59
CA SER A 12 5.16 -36.13 -6.66
C SER A 12 4.85 -35.85 -5.19
N ILE A 13 4.50 -34.61 -4.86
CA ILE A 13 4.12 -34.18 -3.50
C ILE A 13 2.75 -34.79 -3.13
N TYR A 14 1.79 -34.80 -4.05
CA TYR A 14 0.46 -35.36 -3.80
C TYR A 14 0.46 -36.90 -3.76
N SER A 15 1.30 -37.55 -4.56
CA SER A 15 1.51 -38.99 -4.48
C SER A 15 2.11 -39.42 -3.14
N ALA A 16 2.99 -38.61 -2.56
CA ALA A 16 3.57 -38.86 -1.25
C ALA A 16 2.56 -38.63 -0.09
N ALA A 17 1.54 -37.80 -0.30
CA ALA A 17 0.50 -37.52 0.70
C ALA A 17 -0.68 -38.52 0.66
N GLY A 18 -0.68 -39.51 -0.22
CA GLY A 18 -1.72 -40.57 -0.30
C GLY A 18 -3.09 -40.09 -0.77
N THR A 19 -3.23 -38.87 -1.25
CA THR A 19 -4.46 -38.29 -1.77
C THR A 19 -4.46 -38.40 -3.29
N HIS A 20 -5.14 -39.42 -3.84
CA HIS A 20 -5.46 -39.50 -5.27
C HIS A 20 -6.50 -38.41 -5.60
N ILE A 21 -6.03 -37.21 -5.90
CA ILE A 21 -6.88 -36.16 -6.44
C ILE A 21 -7.00 -36.43 -7.95
N ASN A 22 -8.23 -36.75 -8.37
CA ASN A 22 -8.50 -36.99 -9.78
C ASN A 22 -8.31 -35.65 -10.54
N PRO A 23 -7.45 -35.60 -11.59
CA PRO A 23 -7.26 -34.40 -12.40
C PRO A 23 -8.53 -33.82 -13.03
N GLN A 24 -9.61 -34.60 -13.06
CA GLN A 24 -10.91 -34.21 -13.66
C GLN A 24 -11.82 -33.42 -12.69
N ASP A 25 -11.46 -33.32 -11.41
CA ASP A 25 -12.22 -32.52 -10.42
C ASP A 25 -11.91 -31.02 -10.45
N TYR A 26 -10.95 -30.61 -11.24
CA TYR A 26 -10.72 -29.18 -11.52
C TYR A 26 -11.80 -28.73 -12.51
N LEU A 27 -12.62 -27.78 -12.12
CA LEU A 27 -13.47 -27.03 -13.04
C LEU A 27 -12.65 -26.73 -14.30
N ASN A 28 -13.17 -27.10 -15.50
CA ASN A 28 -12.51 -26.95 -16.80
C ASN A 28 -12.16 -25.49 -17.17
N MET A 29 -11.54 -24.78 -16.26
CA MET A 29 -11.05 -23.42 -16.50
C MET A 29 -9.70 -23.39 -17.23
N GLN A 30 -9.03 -24.57 -17.36
CA GLN A 30 -7.80 -24.66 -18.15
C GLN A 30 -8.03 -24.45 -19.67
N ASP A 31 -9.26 -24.66 -20.15
CA ASP A 31 -9.62 -24.42 -21.54
C ASP A 31 -10.03 -22.96 -21.81
N MET A 32 -10.13 -22.12 -20.78
CA MET A 32 -10.42 -20.71 -20.97
C MET A 32 -9.18 -19.95 -21.44
N ASN A 33 -9.38 -19.21 -22.53
CA ASN A 33 -8.34 -18.30 -23.01
C ASN A 33 -7.87 -17.36 -21.89
N ILE A 34 -6.55 -17.20 -21.73
CA ILE A 34 -5.92 -16.37 -20.68
C ILE A 34 -6.57 -14.98 -20.60
N GLY A 35 -7.01 -14.42 -21.75
CA GLY A 35 -7.70 -13.15 -21.81
C GLY A 35 -9.08 -13.14 -21.13
N THR A 36 -9.87 -14.21 -21.28
CA THR A 36 -11.20 -14.30 -20.62
C THR A 36 -11.07 -14.52 -19.12
N ALA A 37 -10.08 -15.31 -18.71
CA ALA A 37 -9.79 -15.54 -17.30
C ALA A 37 -9.34 -14.25 -16.57
N SER A 38 -8.41 -13.51 -17.17
CA SER A 38 -7.96 -12.23 -16.60
C SER A 38 -9.07 -11.19 -16.53
N LEU A 39 -9.93 -11.14 -17.55
CA LEU A 39 -11.08 -10.23 -17.58
C LEU A 39 -12.10 -10.55 -16.48
N LEU A 40 -12.37 -11.85 -16.24
CA LEU A 40 -13.24 -12.30 -15.16
C LEU A 40 -12.69 -11.94 -13.78
N ILE A 41 -11.38 -12.12 -13.55
CA ILE A 41 -10.72 -11.76 -12.28
C ILE A 41 -10.82 -10.25 -12.04
N VAL A 42 -10.52 -9.43 -13.06
CA VAL A 42 -10.62 -7.98 -12.95
C VAL A 42 -12.07 -7.53 -12.74
N ALA A 43 -13.02 -8.10 -13.49
CA ALA A 43 -14.44 -7.78 -13.32
C ALA A 43 -14.93 -8.14 -11.91
N LEU A 44 -14.56 -9.30 -11.39
CA LEU A 44 -14.89 -9.74 -10.03
C LEU A 44 -14.30 -8.79 -8.98
N MET A 45 -13.03 -8.36 -9.16
CA MET A 45 -12.41 -7.37 -8.28
C MET A 45 -13.20 -6.05 -8.28
N LEU A 46 -13.58 -5.54 -9.45
CA LEU A 46 -14.33 -4.28 -9.56
C LEU A 46 -15.72 -4.39 -8.92
N VAL A 47 -16.42 -5.50 -9.13
CA VAL A 47 -17.74 -5.73 -8.52
C VAL A 47 -17.63 -5.78 -6.99
N LEU A 48 -16.64 -6.50 -6.45
CA LEU A 48 -16.42 -6.55 -5.01
C LEU A 48 -16.01 -5.19 -4.42
N MET A 49 -15.21 -4.41 -5.15
CA MET A 49 -14.88 -3.04 -4.73
C MET A 49 -16.10 -2.12 -4.70
N MET A 50 -17.07 -2.31 -5.60
CA MET A 50 -18.35 -1.56 -5.58
C MET A 50 -19.18 -1.85 -4.33
N THR A 51 -18.99 -2.96 -3.64
CA THR A 51 -19.63 -3.24 -2.35
C THR A 51 -19.04 -2.47 -1.16
N GLY A 52 -17.99 -1.66 -1.39
CA GLY A 52 -17.30 -0.88 -0.34
C GLY A 52 -16.35 -1.68 0.54
N MET A 53 -16.00 -2.91 0.16
CA MET A 53 -15.04 -3.72 0.90
C MET A 53 -13.62 -3.16 0.77
N PRO A 54 -12.78 -3.22 1.84
CA PRO A 54 -11.38 -2.83 1.78
C PRO A 54 -10.62 -3.62 0.69
N LEU A 55 -9.77 -2.94 -0.07
CA LEU A 55 -9.02 -3.53 -1.18
C LEU A 55 -8.26 -4.81 -0.79
N GLY A 56 -7.67 -4.84 0.42
CA GLY A 56 -6.95 -6.00 0.94
C GLY A 56 -7.83 -7.25 1.08
N VAL A 57 -9.08 -7.08 1.52
CA VAL A 57 -10.05 -8.20 1.65
C VAL A 57 -10.49 -8.68 0.26
N VAL A 58 -10.75 -7.75 -0.66
CA VAL A 58 -11.14 -8.06 -2.04
C VAL A 58 -10.03 -8.84 -2.75
N THR A 59 -8.79 -8.38 -2.67
CA THR A 59 -7.65 -9.06 -3.32
C THR A 59 -7.39 -10.44 -2.72
N LEU A 60 -7.50 -10.59 -1.39
CA LEU A 60 -7.35 -11.88 -0.73
C LEU A 60 -8.45 -12.85 -1.20
N PHE A 61 -9.71 -12.41 -1.19
CA PHE A 61 -10.84 -13.25 -1.62
C PHE A 61 -10.71 -13.69 -3.06
N VAL A 62 -10.39 -12.75 -3.97
CA VAL A 62 -10.22 -13.05 -5.40
C VAL A 62 -9.02 -13.98 -5.62
N SER A 63 -7.90 -13.81 -4.91
CA SER A 63 -6.73 -14.67 -5.05
C SER A 63 -7.00 -16.10 -4.58
N VAL A 64 -7.70 -16.26 -3.44
CA VAL A 64 -8.10 -17.58 -2.92
C VAL A 64 -9.08 -18.24 -3.88
N LEU A 65 -10.09 -17.52 -4.35
CA LEU A 65 -11.07 -18.06 -5.30
C LEU A 65 -10.42 -18.47 -6.60
N SER A 66 -9.56 -17.64 -7.16
CA SER A 66 -8.82 -17.94 -8.40
C SER A 66 -7.89 -19.15 -8.20
N ALA A 67 -7.19 -19.23 -7.08
CA ALA A 67 -6.32 -20.36 -6.77
C ALA A 67 -7.12 -21.67 -6.67
N LEU A 68 -8.29 -21.66 -6.04
CA LEU A 68 -9.18 -22.82 -5.96
C LEU A 68 -9.71 -23.22 -7.35
N CYS A 69 -10.13 -22.24 -8.17
CA CYS A 69 -10.68 -22.53 -9.49
C CYS A 69 -9.63 -23.08 -10.48
N TYR A 70 -8.39 -22.56 -10.43
CA TYR A 70 -7.34 -22.97 -11.38
C TYR A 70 -6.49 -24.15 -10.91
N PHE A 71 -6.20 -24.23 -9.60
CA PHE A 71 -5.28 -25.21 -9.01
C PHE A 71 -5.97 -26.15 -8.02
N GLY A 72 -7.28 -26.02 -7.81
CA GLY A 72 -8.01 -26.82 -6.84
C GLY A 72 -7.47 -26.63 -5.42
N TYR A 73 -7.55 -27.67 -4.59
CA TYR A 73 -7.05 -27.62 -3.20
C TYR A 73 -5.54 -27.36 -3.11
N GLY A 74 -4.75 -27.71 -4.13
CA GLY A 74 -3.32 -27.38 -4.20
C GLY A 74 -3.04 -25.87 -4.30
N GLY A 75 -3.98 -25.12 -4.86
CA GLY A 75 -3.91 -23.66 -4.92
C GLY A 75 -3.87 -22.98 -3.57
N LEU A 76 -4.56 -23.54 -2.57
CA LEU A 76 -4.52 -23.01 -1.18
C LEU A 76 -3.12 -23.14 -0.58
N TYR A 77 -2.43 -24.22 -0.86
CA TYR A 77 -1.05 -24.39 -0.42
C TYR A 77 -0.12 -23.35 -1.05
N LEU A 78 -0.29 -23.05 -2.34
CA LEU A 78 0.48 -22.00 -3.01
C LEU A 78 0.20 -20.61 -2.41
N VAL A 79 -1.06 -20.29 -2.14
CA VAL A 79 -1.43 -19.00 -1.51
C VAL A 79 -0.82 -18.89 -0.10
N SER A 80 -0.94 -19.95 0.71
CA SER A 80 -0.38 -19.95 2.07
C SER A 80 1.14 -19.84 2.08
N THR A 81 1.83 -20.59 1.23
CA THR A 81 3.30 -20.57 1.15
C THR A 81 3.81 -19.20 0.71
N ASN A 82 3.18 -18.57 -0.27
CA ASN A 82 3.54 -17.22 -0.71
C ASN A 82 3.25 -16.17 0.39
N ALA A 83 2.12 -16.30 1.10
CA ALA A 83 1.78 -15.40 2.21
C ALA A 83 2.81 -15.52 3.35
N PHE A 84 3.17 -16.74 3.76
CA PHE A 84 4.21 -16.96 4.76
C PHE A 84 5.58 -16.46 4.30
N GLY A 85 5.96 -16.73 3.04
CA GLY A 85 7.22 -16.25 2.47
C GLY A 85 7.32 -14.71 2.40
N LEU A 86 6.19 -14.01 2.29
CA LEU A 86 6.17 -12.55 2.44
C LEU A 86 6.35 -12.13 3.89
N LEU A 87 5.69 -12.80 4.85
CA LEU A 87 5.78 -12.46 6.27
C LEU A 87 7.16 -12.69 6.86
N GLU A 88 7.95 -13.63 6.32
CA GLU A 88 9.32 -13.88 6.73
C GLU A 88 10.32 -12.79 6.31
N LYS A 89 9.93 -11.88 5.42
CA LYS A 89 10.81 -10.81 4.97
C LYS A 89 10.97 -9.74 6.05
N TYR A 90 12.14 -9.67 6.67
CA TYR A 90 12.49 -8.70 7.74
C TYR A 90 12.11 -7.25 7.44
N PRO A 91 12.28 -6.70 6.23
CA PRO A 91 11.93 -5.31 5.97
C PRO A 91 10.44 -5.00 6.12
N LEU A 92 9.55 -6.00 6.00
CA LEU A 92 8.11 -5.78 6.21
C LEU A 92 7.74 -5.51 7.67
N ILE A 93 8.58 -5.88 8.63
CA ILE A 93 8.39 -5.56 10.05
C ILE A 93 8.48 -4.04 10.28
N ALA A 94 9.24 -3.33 9.44
CA ALA A 94 9.36 -1.88 9.53
C ALA A 94 8.05 -1.15 9.22
N VAL A 95 7.20 -1.71 8.33
CA VAL A 95 5.94 -1.09 7.91
C VAL A 95 4.99 -0.83 9.09
N PRO A 96 4.61 -1.82 9.92
CA PRO A 96 3.75 -1.58 11.08
C PRO A 96 4.39 -0.65 12.12
N LEU A 97 5.72 -0.69 12.27
CA LEU A 97 6.44 0.21 13.18
C LEU A 97 6.38 1.66 12.70
N PHE A 98 6.54 1.93 11.39
CA PHE A 98 6.36 3.27 10.84
C PHE A 98 4.92 3.77 10.98
N VAL A 99 3.93 2.91 10.74
CA VAL A 99 2.52 3.27 10.95
C VAL A 99 2.24 3.60 12.42
N LEU A 100 2.80 2.83 13.35
CA LEU A 100 2.68 3.10 14.78
C LEU A 100 3.33 4.43 15.14
N MET A 101 4.55 4.69 14.66
CA MET A 101 5.25 5.96 14.88
C MET A 101 4.45 7.14 14.34
N ALA A 102 3.97 7.05 13.10
CA ALA A 102 3.12 8.08 12.51
C ALA A 102 1.86 8.36 13.34
N SER A 103 1.17 7.29 13.81
CA SER A 103 -0.04 7.42 14.62
C SER A 103 0.22 8.07 15.99
N ILE A 104 1.38 7.80 16.59
CA ILE A 104 1.78 8.43 17.85
C ILE A 104 2.05 9.92 17.62
N LEU A 105 2.81 10.27 16.58
CA LEU A 105 3.12 11.66 16.24
C LEU A 105 1.86 12.48 15.91
N GLU A 106 0.93 11.85 15.17
CA GLU A 106 -0.36 12.47 14.85
C GLU A 106 -1.16 12.80 16.12
N ARG A 107 -1.23 11.87 17.07
CA ARG A 107 -1.97 12.07 18.33
C ARG A 107 -1.25 12.96 19.35
N ALA A 108 0.06 13.07 19.24
CA ALA A 108 0.86 13.92 20.12
C ALA A 108 0.75 15.43 19.83
N GLY A 109 0.04 15.83 18.74
CA GLY A 109 -0.11 17.25 18.41
C GLY A 109 1.13 17.89 17.80
N VAL A 110 2.13 17.09 17.41
CA VAL A 110 3.41 17.58 16.84
C VAL A 110 3.20 18.48 15.63
N ALA A 111 2.16 18.22 14.82
CA ALA A 111 1.88 19.06 13.66
C ALA A 111 1.45 20.47 14.05
N GLU A 112 0.64 20.63 15.10
CA GLU A 112 0.21 21.93 15.61
C GLU A 112 1.40 22.71 16.16
N ASP A 113 2.24 22.06 16.96
CA ASP A 113 3.46 22.66 17.52
C ASP A 113 4.45 23.10 16.43
N LEU A 114 4.60 22.28 15.37
CA LEU A 114 5.43 22.63 14.22
C LEU A 114 4.85 23.82 13.45
N PHE A 115 3.53 23.89 13.29
CA PHE A 115 2.87 25.02 12.66
C PHE A 115 3.09 26.30 13.45
N ASP A 116 2.95 26.26 14.76
CA ASP A 116 3.17 27.40 15.62
C ASP A 116 4.65 27.86 15.62
N ALA A 117 5.58 26.93 15.69
CA ALA A 117 7.01 27.22 15.59
C ALA A 117 7.38 27.84 14.25
N MET A 118 6.88 27.28 13.14
CA MET A 118 7.16 27.78 11.80
C MET A 118 6.47 29.12 11.50
N SER A 119 5.38 29.46 12.20
CA SER A 119 4.70 30.75 12.08
C SER A 119 5.63 31.92 12.44
N ILE A 120 6.56 31.70 13.37
CA ILE A 120 7.57 32.68 13.78
C ILE A 120 8.55 32.97 12.62
N PHE A 121 8.95 31.93 11.87
CA PHE A 121 9.86 32.05 10.74
C PHE A 121 9.17 32.60 9.48
N ALA A 122 7.91 32.22 9.24
CA ALA A 122 7.13 32.69 8.09
C ALA A 122 6.82 34.19 8.17
N GLY A 123 6.70 34.73 9.37
CA GLY A 123 6.65 36.14 9.70
C GLY A 123 5.74 36.97 8.79
N LYS A 124 6.28 38.07 8.25
CA LYS A 124 5.56 39.03 7.37
C LYS A 124 5.70 38.74 5.88
N LEU A 125 6.12 37.52 5.50
CA LEU A 125 6.29 37.15 4.09
C LEU A 125 4.92 37.07 3.41
N ARG A 126 4.81 37.65 2.20
CA ARG A 126 3.64 37.45 1.33
C ARG A 126 3.61 35.97 0.93
N GLY A 127 2.53 35.26 1.29
CA GLY A 127 2.46 33.82 1.07
C GLY A 127 3.10 32.98 2.20
N GLY A 128 3.47 33.57 3.32
CA GLY A 128 4.20 32.93 4.42
C GLY A 128 3.52 31.64 4.90
N VAL A 129 2.19 31.64 5.07
CA VAL A 129 1.45 30.44 5.53
C VAL A 129 1.50 29.30 4.51
N ALA A 130 1.52 29.59 3.21
CA ALA A 130 1.67 28.55 2.19
C ALA A 130 3.07 27.91 2.24
N ILE A 131 4.12 28.74 2.38
CA ILE A 131 5.51 28.26 2.55
C ILE A 131 5.66 27.48 3.86
N GLN A 132 5.07 27.95 4.95
CA GLN A 132 5.01 27.26 6.23
C GLN A 132 4.35 25.88 6.12
N THR A 133 3.23 25.79 5.40
CA THR A 133 2.53 24.51 5.16
C THR A 133 3.44 23.51 4.46
N ILE A 134 4.16 23.93 3.42
CA ILE A 134 5.11 23.07 2.73
C ILE A 134 6.27 22.64 3.65
N ALA A 135 6.83 23.57 4.40
CA ALA A 135 7.94 23.28 5.30
C ALA A 135 7.55 22.29 6.41
N VAL A 136 6.37 22.49 7.03
CA VAL A 136 5.83 21.56 8.02
C VAL A 136 5.56 20.20 7.37
N ALA A 137 4.99 20.15 6.17
CA ALA A 137 4.77 18.91 5.45
C ALA A 137 6.06 18.13 5.20
N VAL A 138 7.15 18.81 4.81
CA VAL A 138 8.46 18.17 4.61
C VAL A 138 8.98 17.53 5.91
N VAL A 139 8.84 18.23 7.04
CA VAL A 139 9.27 17.69 8.33
C VAL A 139 8.42 16.52 8.76
N LEU A 140 7.08 16.63 8.62
CA LEU A 140 6.15 15.53 8.91
C LEU A 140 6.39 14.34 7.99
N ALA A 141 6.64 14.57 6.70
CA ALA A 141 6.97 13.55 5.72
C ALA A 141 8.20 12.74 6.13
N ALA A 142 9.26 13.43 6.55
CA ALA A 142 10.49 12.80 7.01
C ALA A 142 10.31 11.97 8.31
N MET A 143 9.24 12.23 9.05
CA MET A 143 8.95 11.52 10.31
C MET A 143 7.94 10.38 10.12
N SER A 144 6.92 10.57 9.27
CA SER A 144 5.78 9.64 9.18
C SER A 144 5.93 8.59 8.07
N GLY A 145 6.46 8.96 6.92
CA GLY A 145 6.58 8.09 5.76
C GLY A 145 5.23 7.56 5.21
N VAL A 146 4.09 8.10 5.68
CA VAL A 146 2.72 7.65 5.35
C VAL A 146 1.90 8.81 4.80
N MET A 147 1.62 8.78 3.52
CA MET A 147 0.95 9.87 2.80
C MET A 147 -0.46 10.22 3.34
N GLY A 148 -1.27 9.22 3.71
CA GLY A 148 -2.69 9.43 4.02
C GLY A 148 -2.92 10.26 5.28
N GLY A 149 -2.27 9.90 6.39
CA GLY A 149 -2.41 10.60 7.68
C GLY A 149 -1.93 12.03 7.60
N GLU A 150 -0.81 12.27 6.92
CA GLU A 150 -0.22 13.59 6.76
C GLU A 150 -1.14 14.57 6.00
N ILE A 151 -1.78 14.13 4.90
CA ILE A 151 -2.72 14.97 4.16
C ILE A 151 -3.92 15.35 5.03
N VAL A 152 -4.47 14.40 5.80
CA VAL A 152 -5.58 14.67 6.71
C VAL A 152 -5.17 15.66 7.79
N MET A 153 -4.00 15.47 8.41
CA MET A 153 -3.49 16.32 9.45
C MET A 153 -3.24 17.75 8.95
N LEU A 154 -2.54 17.90 7.82
CA LEU A 154 -2.35 19.20 7.17
C LEU A 154 -3.68 19.84 6.78
N GLY A 155 -4.66 19.05 6.34
CA GLY A 155 -6.00 19.51 6.04
C GLY A 155 -6.72 20.08 7.26
N LEU A 156 -6.57 19.47 8.42
CA LEU A 156 -7.20 19.94 9.66
C LEU A 156 -6.54 21.20 10.21
N VAL A 157 -5.22 21.30 10.14
CA VAL A 157 -4.45 22.39 10.73
C VAL A 157 -4.26 23.56 9.76
N ALA A 158 -3.79 23.31 8.53
CA ALA A 158 -3.40 24.35 7.59
C ALA A 158 -4.58 24.93 6.80
N LEU A 159 -5.57 24.09 6.38
CA LEU A 159 -6.66 24.57 5.52
C LEU A 159 -7.50 25.69 6.16
N PRO A 160 -7.93 25.60 7.44
CA PRO A 160 -8.68 26.69 8.08
C PRO A 160 -7.88 28.00 8.13
N GLN A 161 -6.58 27.93 8.37
CA GLN A 161 -5.70 29.10 8.43
C GLN A 161 -5.54 29.75 7.05
N LEU A 162 -5.28 28.96 6.01
CA LEU A 162 -5.18 29.46 4.63
C LEU A 162 -6.48 30.16 4.17
N LEU A 163 -7.64 29.56 4.47
CA LEU A 163 -8.93 30.14 4.11
C LEU A 163 -9.23 31.42 4.88
N ARG A 164 -8.89 31.48 6.19
CA ARG A 164 -9.04 32.71 7.01
C ARG A 164 -8.21 33.88 6.50
N LEU A 165 -7.04 33.59 5.92
CA LEU A 165 -6.15 34.60 5.33
C LEU A 165 -6.53 34.99 3.88
N GLY A 166 -7.65 34.45 3.36
CA GLY A 166 -8.17 34.81 2.04
C GLY A 166 -7.50 34.11 0.88
N TYR A 167 -6.79 32.99 1.13
CA TYR A 167 -6.27 32.16 0.04
C TYR A 167 -7.40 31.47 -0.73
N ASP A 168 -7.24 31.35 -2.04
CA ASP A 168 -8.21 30.62 -2.86
C ASP A 168 -8.34 29.17 -2.40
N ARG A 169 -9.59 28.68 -2.31
CA ARG A 169 -9.90 27.35 -1.80
C ARG A 169 -9.25 26.24 -2.62
N LYS A 170 -9.27 26.38 -3.95
CA LYS A 170 -8.68 25.38 -4.86
C LYS A 170 -7.17 25.32 -4.71
N MET A 171 -6.54 26.49 -4.62
CA MET A 171 -5.10 26.60 -4.38
C MET A 171 -4.70 25.99 -3.03
N SER A 172 -5.45 26.27 -1.97
CA SER A 172 -5.15 25.73 -0.62
C SER A 172 -5.26 24.21 -0.56
N ILE A 173 -6.31 23.64 -1.17
CA ILE A 173 -6.48 22.18 -1.25
C ILE A 173 -5.36 21.56 -2.09
N GLY A 174 -5.05 22.13 -3.26
CA GLY A 174 -3.97 21.67 -4.11
C GLY A 174 -2.61 21.70 -3.43
N LEU A 175 -2.32 22.76 -2.66
CA LEU A 175 -1.12 22.89 -1.87
C LEU A 175 -0.99 21.77 -0.84
N ILE A 176 -2.04 21.50 -0.08
CA ILE A 176 -2.06 20.45 0.95
C ILE A 176 -1.87 19.07 0.32
N CYS A 177 -2.57 18.77 -0.76
CA CYS A 177 -2.42 17.49 -1.47
C CYS A 177 -1.01 17.32 -2.05
N ALA A 178 -0.44 18.36 -2.65
CA ALA A 178 0.90 18.33 -3.21
C ALA A 178 1.96 18.18 -2.10
N SER A 179 1.79 18.91 -0.99
CA SER A 179 2.70 18.82 0.16
C SER A 179 2.66 17.44 0.81
N GLY A 180 1.47 16.88 1.02
CA GLY A 180 1.32 15.54 1.60
C GLY A 180 1.84 14.42 0.69
N ALA A 181 1.87 14.63 -0.64
CA ALA A 181 2.49 13.68 -1.56
C ALA A 181 4.02 13.57 -1.37
N LEU A 182 4.67 14.57 -0.78
CA LEU A 182 6.10 14.53 -0.45
C LEU A 182 6.45 13.42 0.54
N ALA A 183 5.50 12.99 1.39
CA ALA A 183 5.70 11.88 2.34
C ALA A 183 6.08 10.55 1.66
N THR A 184 5.74 10.37 0.40
CA THR A 184 6.12 9.17 -0.35
C THR A 184 7.53 9.24 -0.93
N LEU A 185 8.06 10.45 -1.11
CA LEU A 185 9.35 10.70 -1.74
C LEU A 185 10.48 10.89 -0.72
N ILE A 186 10.15 11.39 0.47
CA ILE A 186 11.14 11.68 1.51
C ILE A 186 11.33 10.42 2.37
N PRO A 187 12.57 9.91 2.51
CA PRO A 187 12.82 8.79 3.42
C PRO A 187 12.60 9.20 4.89
N PRO A 188 12.09 8.29 5.74
CA PRO A 188 11.71 6.90 5.51
C PRO A 188 10.34 6.76 4.83
N SER A 189 10.25 6.00 3.73
CA SER A 189 9.01 5.80 2.98
C SER A 189 8.66 4.31 2.89
N ILE A 190 7.41 3.98 3.23
CA ILE A 190 6.87 2.61 3.12
C ILE A 190 6.93 2.13 1.66
N ILE A 191 6.69 3.04 0.70
CA ILE A 191 6.74 2.72 -0.73
C ILE A 191 8.14 2.31 -1.16
N MET A 192 9.19 2.97 -0.65
CA MET A 192 10.59 2.58 -0.93
C MET A 192 10.92 1.19 -0.39
N ILE A 193 10.40 0.82 0.78
CA ILE A 193 10.59 -0.52 1.35
C ILE A 193 9.95 -1.58 0.45
N ILE A 194 8.71 -1.36 0.02
CA ILE A 194 7.99 -2.27 -0.88
C ILE A 194 8.69 -2.36 -2.24
N TYR A 195 9.17 -1.24 -2.76
CA TYR A 195 9.95 -1.21 -4.00
C TYR A 195 11.24 -2.00 -3.87
N GLY A 196 12.04 -1.78 -2.81
CA GLY A 196 13.28 -2.50 -2.56
C GLY A 196 13.07 -4.01 -2.48
N LEU A 197 11.98 -4.45 -1.81
CA LEU A 197 11.60 -5.85 -1.74
C LEU A 197 11.20 -6.44 -3.10
N SER A 198 10.50 -5.67 -3.93
CA SER A 198 10.05 -6.11 -5.26
C SER A 198 11.17 -6.12 -6.27
N ALA A 199 12.04 -5.11 -6.23
CA ALA A 199 13.19 -4.97 -7.12
C ALA A 199 14.43 -5.76 -6.66
N GLN A 200 14.37 -6.40 -5.48
CA GLN A 200 15.49 -7.10 -4.85
C GLN A 200 16.75 -6.24 -4.68
N VAL A 201 16.58 -4.95 -4.45
CA VAL A 201 17.64 -3.98 -4.16
C VAL A 201 17.81 -3.83 -2.66
N ALA A 202 19.06 -3.64 -2.20
CA ALA A 202 19.31 -3.39 -0.79
C ALA A 202 18.61 -2.10 -0.34
N ILE A 203 17.76 -2.22 0.69
CA ILE A 203 16.96 -1.09 1.18
C ILE A 203 17.86 0.03 1.70
N GLY A 204 19.02 -0.33 2.27
CA GLY A 204 20.01 0.66 2.73
C GLY A 204 20.60 1.55 1.64
N ASP A 205 20.57 1.11 0.39
CA ASP A 205 21.05 1.90 -0.76
C ASP A 205 19.96 2.85 -1.30
N LEU A 206 18.71 2.68 -0.83
CA LEU A 206 17.56 3.51 -1.21
C LEU A 206 17.31 4.67 -0.22
N PHE A 207 17.86 4.59 1.00
CA PHE A 207 17.76 5.58 2.07
C PHE A 207 19.02 6.41 2.19
#